data_c0c97b364c692993bc12a68f4bfdd043
#
_entry.id   c0c97b364c692993bc12a68f4bfdd043
#
_cell.length_a   1.000
_cell.length_b   1.000
_cell.length_c   1.000
_cell.angle_alpha   90.00
_cell.angle_beta   90.00
_cell.angle_gamma   90.00
#
_symmetry.space_group_name_H-M   'P 1'
#
loop_
_entity.id
_entity.type
_entity.pdbx_description
1 polymer ?
#
loop_
_entity_poly.entity_id
_entity_poly.type
_entity_poly.pdbx_seq_one_letter_code
_entity_poly.pdbx_strand_id
1 'polypeptide(L)'
;MGKILNAIATDHLCVEPEICERNSKFHKARNQYCTLGEKLMAKLNEEEQKMLDDYSTAQAEESLLYGNDRFVKGFRLGVLMMMEVIADEDDLILHEGECL
;
A
#
# COMPACT_ATOMS: atom_id res chain seq x y z
N MET A 1 20.30 10.73 -14.03
CA MET A 1 19.57 9.74 -13.22
C MET A 1 18.35 10.41 -12.58
N GLY A 2 17.22 9.77 -12.59
CA GLY A 2 15.99 10.35 -12.07
C GLY A 2 15.95 10.46 -10.56
N LYS A 3 15.06 11.28 -10.06
CA LYS A 3 14.88 11.49 -8.61
C LYS A 3 14.49 10.20 -7.90
N ILE A 4 13.66 9.38 -8.53
CA ILE A 4 13.18 8.13 -7.94
C ILE A 4 14.33 7.13 -7.80
N LEU A 5 15.13 6.98 -8.84
CA LEU A 5 16.28 6.06 -8.81
C LEU A 5 17.29 6.49 -7.77
N ASN A 6 17.52 7.79 -7.66
CA ASN A 6 18.42 8.31 -6.64
C ASN A 6 17.89 8.06 -5.25
N ALA A 7 16.57 8.26 -5.04
CA ALA A 7 15.95 8.01 -3.75
C ALA A 7 16.05 6.54 -3.34
N ILE A 8 15.88 5.62 -4.30
CA ILE A 8 16.05 4.19 -4.04
C ILE A 8 17.49 3.88 -3.66
N ALA A 9 18.44 4.42 -4.42
CA ALA A 9 19.87 4.18 -4.18
C ALA A 9 20.33 4.68 -2.82
N THR A 10 19.75 5.77 -2.33
CA THR A 10 20.12 6.37 -1.05
C THR A 10 19.20 5.97 0.10
N ASP A 11 18.27 5.04 -0.15
CA ASP A 11 17.31 4.56 0.83
C ASP A 11 16.43 5.67 1.40
N HIS A 12 16.11 6.65 0.57
CA HIS A 12 15.23 7.76 0.95
C HIS A 12 13.84 7.66 0.36
N LEU A 13 13.56 6.59 -0.39
CA LEU A 13 12.23 6.40 -0.94
C LEU A 13 11.30 5.87 0.14
N CYS A 14 10.23 6.61 0.40
CA CYS A 14 9.24 6.21 1.38
C CYS A 14 7.88 6.13 0.71
N VAL A 15 7.28 4.94 0.76
CA VAL A 15 5.94 4.70 0.24
C VAL A 15 4.95 4.41 1.35
N GLU A 16 5.36 4.69 2.59
CA GLU A 16 4.52 4.49 3.74
C GLU A 16 3.41 5.53 3.80
N PRO A 17 2.25 5.19 4.38
CA PRO A 17 1.20 6.18 4.57
C PRO A 17 1.68 7.33 5.44
N GLU A 18 1.10 8.51 5.20
CA GLU A 18 1.38 9.70 6.01
C GLU A 18 0.73 9.56 7.38
N ILE A 19 1.44 8.93 8.31
CA ILE A 19 0.90 8.72 9.66
C ILE A 19 1.14 9.91 10.58
N CYS A 20 1.92 10.89 10.12
CA CYS A 20 2.20 12.09 10.89
C CYS A 20 1.09 13.14 10.81
N GLU A 21 0.22 13.05 9.83
CA GLU A 21 -0.91 13.97 9.71
C GLU A 21 -2.02 13.58 10.68
N ARG A 22 -2.23 14.41 11.68
CA ARG A 22 -3.19 14.13 12.75
C ARG A 22 -4.61 13.92 12.29
N ASN A 23 -5.02 14.57 11.21
CA ASN A 23 -6.39 14.52 10.72
C ASN A 23 -6.56 13.68 9.47
N SER A 24 -5.56 12.92 9.07
CA SER A 24 -5.68 12.05 7.91
C SER A 24 -6.70 10.94 8.19
N LYS A 25 -7.32 10.45 7.12
CA LYS A 25 -8.25 9.32 7.22
C LYS A 25 -7.55 8.09 7.80
N PHE A 26 -6.31 7.89 7.43
CA PHE A 26 -5.50 6.78 7.94
C PHE A 26 -5.31 6.90 9.46
N HIS A 27 -4.97 8.09 9.93
CA HIS A 27 -4.74 8.33 11.35
C HIS A 27 -6.03 8.12 12.17
N LYS A 28 -7.15 8.61 11.66
CA LYS A 28 -8.44 8.42 12.32
C LYS A 28 -8.84 6.95 12.40
N ALA A 29 -8.66 6.22 11.31
CA ALA A 29 -8.96 4.79 11.27
C ALA A 29 -8.08 4.02 12.24
N ARG A 30 -6.79 4.36 12.30
CA ARG A 30 -5.85 3.74 13.21
C ARG A 30 -6.22 4.00 14.68
N ASN A 31 -6.58 5.24 15.01
CA ASN A 31 -6.99 5.60 16.36
C ASN A 31 -8.23 4.83 16.78
N GLN A 32 -9.20 4.70 15.88
CA GLN A 32 -10.41 3.94 16.14
C GLN A 32 -10.10 2.47 16.37
N TYR A 33 -9.25 1.91 15.53
CA TYR A 33 -8.83 0.52 15.65
C TYR A 33 -8.14 0.26 16.99
N CYS A 34 -7.21 1.13 17.38
CA CYS A 34 -6.50 0.99 18.65
C CYS A 34 -7.44 1.13 19.85
N THR A 35 -8.34 2.11 19.81
CA THR A 35 -9.28 2.34 20.90
C THR A 35 -10.22 1.16 21.09
N LEU A 36 -10.76 0.62 20.01
CA LEU A 36 -11.65 -0.54 20.07
C LEU A 36 -10.90 -1.77 20.56
N GLY A 37 -9.66 -1.94 20.13
CA GLY A 37 -8.83 -3.04 20.59
C GLY A 37 -8.57 -3.00 22.08
N GLU A 38 -8.26 -1.82 22.61
CA GLU A 38 -8.03 -1.64 24.02
C GLU A 38 -9.29 -1.95 24.86
N LYS A 39 -10.45 -1.48 24.38
CA LYS A 39 -11.71 -1.74 25.04
C LYS A 39 -12.05 -3.23 25.06
N LEU A 40 -11.78 -3.90 23.95
CA LEU A 40 -12.05 -5.34 23.86
C LEU A 40 -11.12 -6.12 24.79
N MET A 41 -9.83 -5.80 24.77
CA MET A 41 -8.86 -6.46 25.65
C MET A 41 -9.23 -6.33 27.13
N ALA A 42 -9.73 -5.18 27.53
CA ALA A 42 -10.11 -4.93 28.92
C ALA A 42 -11.28 -5.82 29.38
N LYS A 43 -12.07 -6.32 28.44
CA LYS A 43 -13.23 -7.18 28.75
C LYS A 43 -12.92 -8.66 28.73
N LEU A 44 -11.75 -9.05 28.27
CA LEU A 44 -11.37 -10.45 28.09
C LEU A 44 -10.52 -10.94 29.26
N ASN A 45 -10.62 -12.24 29.55
CA ASN A 45 -9.71 -12.87 30.50
C ASN A 45 -8.36 -13.16 29.83
N GLU A 46 -7.38 -13.67 30.61
CA GLU A 46 -6.03 -13.88 30.09
C GLU A 46 -5.96 -14.83 28.90
N GLU A 47 -6.74 -15.89 28.94
CA GLU A 47 -6.76 -16.88 27.86
C GLU A 47 -7.35 -16.26 26.59
N GLU A 48 -8.42 -15.52 26.73
CA GLU A 48 -9.06 -14.84 25.61
C GLU A 48 -8.17 -13.75 25.05
N GLN A 49 -7.47 -13.02 25.90
CA GLN A 49 -6.52 -11.99 25.47
C GLN A 49 -5.40 -12.59 24.62
N LYS A 50 -4.92 -13.78 25.02
CA LYS A 50 -3.90 -14.47 24.24
C LYS A 50 -4.43 -14.88 22.89
N MET A 51 -5.65 -15.39 22.82
CA MET A 51 -6.29 -15.75 21.56
C MET A 51 -6.43 -14.56 20.64
N LEU A 52 -6.83 -13.41 21.19
CA LEU A 52 -6.95 -12.18 20.40
C LEU A 52 -5.60 -11.71 19.90
N ASP A 53 -4.56 -11.80 20.75
CA ASP A 53 -3.20 -11.45 20.35
C ASP A 53 -2.72 -12.34 19.20
N ASP A 54 -2.94 -13.63 19.30
CA ASP A 54 -2.55 -14.56 18.25
C ASP A 54 -3.28 -14.27 16.94
N TYR A 55 -4.56 -13.98 17.04
CA TYR A 55 -5.36 -13.59 15.89
C TYR A 55 -4.84 -12.30 15.25
N SER A 56 -4.56 -11.29 16.09
CA SER A 56 -4.07 -10.01 15.59
C SER A 56 -2.70 -10.15 14.92
N THR A 57 -1.84 -10.98 15.49
CA THR A 57 -0.52 -11.24 14.92
C THR A 57 -0.64 -11.92 13.56
N ALA A 58 -1.50 -12.93 13.46
CA ALA A 58 -1.72 -13.64 12.22
C ALA A 58 -2.31 -12.72 11.14
N GLN A 59 -3.24 -11.87 11.54
CA GLN A 59 -3.85 -10.91 10.62
C GLN A 59 -2.83 -9.88 10.13
N ALA A 60 -1.97 -9.42 11.02
CA ALA A 60 -0.92 -8.47 10.66
C ALA A 60 0.04 -9.07 9.64
N GLU A 61 0.38 -10.35 9.82
CA GLU A 61 1.24 -11.05 8.87
C GLU A 61 0.57 -11.18 7.51
N GLU A 62 -0.70 -11.58 7.49
CA GLU A 62 -1.45 -11.66 6.24
C GLU A 62 -1.50 -10.31 5.54
N SER A 63 -1.78 -9.25 6.29
CA SER A 63 -1.85 -7.90 5.72
C SER A 63 -0.51 -7.46 5.14
N LEU A 64 0.58 -7.80 5.80
CA LEU A 64 1.92 -7.47 5.30
C LEU A 64 2.20 -8.19 3.98
N LEU A 65 1.92 -9.49 3.93
CA LEU A 65 2.13 -10.28 2.72
C LEU A 65 1.24 -9.79 1.58
N TYR A 66 -0.01 -9.48 1.89
CA TYR A 66 -0.94 -8.95 0.91
C TYR A 66 -0.46 -7.61 0.37
N GLY A 67 -0.02 -6.73 1.26
CA GLY A 67 0.48 -5.42 0.85
C GLY A 67 1.72 -5.53 -0.03
N ASN A 68 2.64 -6.42 0.32
CA ASN A 68 3.84 -6.64 -0.48
C ASN A 68 3.50 -7.16 -1.87
N ASP A 69 2.58 -8.11 -1.94
CA ASP A 69 2.15 -8.67 -3.23
C ASP A 69 1.48 -7.61 -4.09
N ARG A 70 0.61 -6.83 -3.51
CA ARG A 70 -0.05 -5.75 -4.23
C ARG A 70 0.93 -4.70 -4.74
N PHE A 71 1.94 -4.39 -3.95
CA PHE A 71 2.96 -3.43 -4.37
C PHE A 71 3.72 -3.95 -5.58
N VAL A 72 4.18 -5.21 -5.52
CA VAL A 72 4.94 -5.82 -6.61
C VAL A 72 4.10 -5.87 -7.88
N LYS A 73 2.86 -6.35 -7.76
CA LYS A 73 1.97 -6.47 -8.92
C LYS A 73 1.59 -5.12 -9.49
N GLY A 74 1.34 -4.14 -8.63
CA GLY A 74 1.04 -2.78 -9.08
C GLY A 74 2.20 -2.15 -9.82
N PHE A 75 3.41 -2.32 -9.29
CA PHE A 75 4.61 -1.82 -9.94
C PHE A 75 4.81 -2.46 -11.31
N ARG A 76 4.69 -3.79 -11.38
CA ARG A 76 4.84 -4.50 -12.65
C ARG A 76 3.79 -4.09 -13.66
N LEU A 77 2.56 -3.96 -13.21
CA LEU A 77 1.48 -3.51 -14.08
C LEU A 77 1.77 -2.11 -14.63
N GLY A 78 2.23 -1.21 -13.75
CA GLY A 78 2.57 0.14 -14.18
C GLY A 78 3.66 0.17 -15.24
N VAL A 79 4.70 -0.65 -15.05
CA VAL A 79 5.79 -0.75 -16.04
C VAL A 79 5.26 -1.29 -17.36
N LEU A 80 4.43 -2.34 -17.32
CA LEU A 80 3.85 -2.91 -18.53
C LEU A 80 2.98 -1.92 -19.26
N MET A 81 2.18 -1.15 -18.54
CA MET A 81 1.36 -0.09 -19.12
C MET A 81 2.21 0.97 -19.81
N MET A 82 3.30 1.38 -19.18
CA MET A 82 4.22 2.36 -19.76
C MET A 82 4.88 1.81 -21.03
N MET A 83 5.30 0.57 -21.01
CA MET A 83 5.89 -0.07 -22.17
C MET A 83 4.90 -0.13 -23.33
N GLU A 84 3.66 -0.44 -23.03
CA GLU A 84 2.60 -0.48 -24.03
C GLU A 84 2.35 0.89 -24.64
N VAL A 85 2.27 1.92 -23.81
CA VAL A 85 2.10 3.30 -24.26
C VAL A 85 3.25 3.72 -25.18
N ILE A 86 4.47 3.43 -24.78
CA ILE A 86 5.66 3.80 -25.55
C ILE A 86 5.70 3.03 -26.88
N ALA A 87 5.42 1.73 -26.82
CA ALA A 87 5.47 0.89 -28.02
C ALA A 87 4.43 1.29 -29.06
N ASP A 88 3.25 1.69 -28.60
CA ASP A 88 2.12 2.01 -29.47
C ASP A 88 1.97 3.51 -29.71
N GLU A 89 2.94 4.31 -29.32
CA GLU A 89 2.86 5.76 -29.47
C GLU A 89 2.64 6.18 -30.91
N ASP A 90 3.39 5.59 -31.81
CA ASP A 90 3.26 5.92 -33.25
C ASP A 90 1.90 5.51 -33.79
N ASP A 91 1.42 4.36 -33.37
CA ASP A 91 0.09 3.89 -33.78
C ASP A 91 -0.99 4.84 -33.30
N LEU A 92 -0.84 5.33 -32.08
CA LEU A 92 -1.80 6.26 -31.51
C LEU A 92 -1.85 7.55 -32.32
N ILE A 93 -0.69 8.05 -32.70
CA ILE A 93 -0.57 9.26 -33.51
C ILE A 93 -1.17 9.03 -34.91
N LEU A 94 -0.85 7.89 -35.48
CA LEU A 94 -1.39 7.53 -36.80
C LEU A 94 -2.91 7.40 -36.78
N HIS A 95 -3.45 6.79 -35.76
CA HIS A 95 -4.89 6.66 -35.60
C HIS A 95 -5.58 8.01 -35.51
N GLU A 96 -5.00 8.93 -34.79
CA GLU A 96 -5.53 10.28 -34.67
C GLU A 96 -5.58 10.96 -36.05
N GLY A 97 -4.56 10.74 -36.87
CA GLY A 97 -4.50 11.30 -38.20
C GLY A 97 -5.36 10.57 -39.19
N GLU A 98 -5.45 9.26 -39.13
CA GLU A 98 -6.13 8.43 -40.10
C GLU A 98 -7.64 8.28 -39.84
N CYS A 99 -8.01 8.19 -38.60
CA CYS A 99 -9.42 8.02 -38.25
C CYS A 99 -10.25 9.27 -38.49
N LEU A 100 -9.58 10.31 -38.77
CA LEU A 100 -10.22 11.58 -39.10
C LEU A 100 -10.42 11.72 -40.58
#